data_405575823509f1b83c7a3df732903db0
#
_entry.id   405575823509f1b83c7a3df732903db0
#
_cell.length_a   1.000
_cell.length_b   1.000
_cell.length_c   1.000
_cell.angle_alpha   90.00
_cell.angle_beta   90.00
_cell.angle_gamma   90.00
#
_symmetry.space_group_name_H-M   'P 1'
#
loop_
_entity.id
_entity.type
_entity.pdbx_description
1 polymer ?
#
loop_
_entity_poly.entity_id
_entity_poly.type
_entity_poly.pdbx_seq_one_letter_code
_entity_poly.pdbx_strand_id
1 'polypeptide(L)'
;MLEGLDKPAKTMGEASTPSLSRRPEMGRDSAWLASADIAAVFLALFGQVLLTRALSTESFGLFIIAIDAFATLFLIVDLGLPTLLARDGAKALHRVWPSVLRIYRLQAIMLIPFLFIACVLTPLVDADWRSHAPVLLLCAGIAFAHIASYAPRTALRVAGEARLEAITKLLERGLTVIGYAVLFWIGSTSVAMFALAFLLGAAFGFTSALWFSKRLLQPLVAPIEAGVMGEVWVTNRTLLLHALPFAITLGVLPYVVRIEKFIVGGHLGLEAAALFHVAQLAWLAGLVVPQAMRAALLPILGERRDHPEGFADQMERSLDFCFGLLPYGLYGGAAVVWLALPIAFPTQYTDGSMGASAVDLFMILLFGWCCTLLSTPTYTALQAGPKPWHFTGFIAGVVAFATVVGFLLIGWASEASLARGMFAAAIASSTTAVFMLTLSIGLASQKGAFAKRGKQWMLSLSLSLVTCIGFVTAWPLALAGLGLFTFTPRGLEALRSIDA
;
A
#
# COMPACT_ATOMS: atom_id res chain seq x y z
N MET A 1 38.75 -15.17 68.80
CA MET A 1 39.52 -14.01 68.35
C MET A 1 39.86 -14.23 66.88
N LEU A 2 39.03 -13.77 66.00
CA LEU A 2 39.21 -13.56 64.55
C LEU A 2 37.85 -13.29 63.93
N GLU A 3 37.20 -12.19 64.34
CA GLU A 3 36.14 -11.52 63.62
C GLU A 3 36.77 -10.38 62.84
N GLY A 4 36.33 -10.26 61.59
CA GLY A 4 36.58 -9.03 60.85
C GLY A 4 37.46 -9.19 59.64
N LEU A 5 36.82 -9.45 58.45
CA LEU A 5 37.26 -8.96 57.12
C LEU A 5 36.35 -9.59 56.02
N ASP A 6 35.15 -9.07 55.93
CA ASP A 6 34.39 -9.21 54.68
C ASP A 6 33.58 -7.93 54.45
N LYS A 7 34.23 -6.88 53.94
CA LYS A 7 33.57 -5.77 53.29
C LYS A 7 33.53 -6.07 51.80
N PRO A 8 32.34 -6.26 51.20
CA PRO A 8 32.25 -6.39 49.74
C PRO A 8 32.72 -5.07 49.08
N ALA A 9 33.62 -5.23 48.11
CA ALA A 9 34.12 -4.15 47.27
C ALA A 9 32.93 -3.43 46.65
N LYS A 10 32.86 -2.10 46.80
CA LYS A 10 32.00 -1.22 46.04
C LYS A 10 32.27 -1.44 44.56
N THR A 11 31.34 -2.08 43.86
CA THR A 11 31.28 -2.13 42.41
C THR A 11 31.29 -0.71 41.88
N MET A 12 32.34 -0.41 41.11
CA MET A 12 32.48 0.83 40.33
C MET A 12 31.24 1.06 39.47
N GLY A 13 30.84 2.32 39.46
CA GLY A 13 29.61 2.83 38.90
C GLY A 13 29.20 2.19 37.59
N GLU A 14 28.00 1.61 37.54
CA GLU A 14 27.20 1.46 36.33
C GLU A 14 27.08 2.86 35.72
N ALA A 15 27.85 3.07 34.66
CA ALA A 15 27.62 4.19 33.77
C ALA A 15 26.16 4.08 33.33
N SER A 16 25.31 5.01 33.77
CA SER A 16 23.92 5.12 33.39
C SER A 16 23.86 5.24 31.86
N THR A 17 23.67 4.10 31.21
CA THR A 17 23.22 4.07 29.80
C THR A 17 21.96 4.94 29.74
N PRO A 18 21.92 5.96 28.88
CA PRO A 18 20.71 6.75 28.73
C PRO A 18 19.58 5.77 28.34
N SER A 19 18.70 5.54 29.30
CA SER A 19 17.54 4.69 29.10
C SER A 19 16.63 5.35 28.08
N LEU A 20 16.71 4.96 26.82
CA LEU A 20 15.61 5.08 25.87
C LEU A 20 14.50 4.13 26.35
N SER A 21 13.96 4.43 27.53
CA SER A 21 12.97 3.61 28.22
C SER A 21 11.54 3.94 27.82
N ARG A 22 11.29 4.30 26.56
CA ARG A 22 9.95 4.19 26.01
C ARG A 22 9.81 2.82 25.39
N ARG A 23 9.30 1.86 26.18
CA ARG A 23 8.71 0.67 25.58
C ARG A 23 7.65 1.16 24.58
N PRO A 24 7.61 0.63 23.34
CA PRO A 24 6.59 1.02 22.38
C PRO A 24 5.21 0.86 23.02
N GLU A 25 4.51 1.96 23.27
CA GLU A 25 3.11 1.91 23.69
C GLU A 25 2.29 1.59 22.45
N MET A 26 2.04 0.30 22.23
CA MET A 26 1.47 -0.25 21.00
C MET A 26 0.22 0.50 20.53
N GLY A 27 -0.64 0.93 21.43
CA GLY A 27 -1.87 1.69 21.10
C GLY A 27 -1.58 3.10 20.59
N ARG A 28 -0.72 3.86 21.28
CA ARG A 28 -0.42 5.25 20.91
C ARG A 28 0.40 5.37 19.64
N ASP A 29 1.39 4.49 19.48
CA ASP A 29 2.26 4.50 18.30
C ASP A 29 1.49 4.09 17.04
N SER A 30 0.60 3.09 17.17
CA SER A 30 -0.31 2.71 16.09
C SER A 30 -1.29 3.82 15.72
N ALA A 31 -1.82 4.57 16.70
CA ALA A 31 -2.72 5.70 16.47
C ALA A 31 -2.01 6.84 15.71
N TRP A 32 -0.76 7.17 16.07
CA TRP A 32 0.02 8.16 15.33
C TRP A 32 0.26 7.77 13.88
N LEU A 33 0.65 6.52 13.62
CA LEU A 33 0.88 6.03 12.27
C LEU A 33 -0.41 6.00 11.45
N ALA A 34 -1.49 5.48 12.03
CA ALA A 34 -2.78 5.41 11.34
C ALA A 34 -3.33 6.81 11.00
N SER A 35 -3.27 7.77 11.94
CA SER A 35 -3.71 9.14 11.67
C SER A 35 -2.86 9.83 10.61
N ALA A 36 -1.54 9.61 10.63
CA ALA A 36 -0.65 10.14 9.60
C ALA A 36 -0.91 9.50 8.23
N ASP A 37 -1.17 8.20 8.16
CA ASP A 37 -1.48 7.51 6.91
C ASP A 37 -2.82 8.01 6.33
N ILE A 38 -3.85 8.21 7.15
CA ILE A 38 -5.13 8.81 6.73
C ILE A 38 -4.90 10.24 6.21
N ALA A 39 -4.19 11.09 6.96
CA ALA A 39 -3.90 12.45 6.52
C ALA A 39 -3.06 12.48 5.23
N ALA A 40 -2.09 11.58 5.08
CA ALA A 40 -1.29 11.44 3.87
C ALA A 40 -2.14 11.03 2.65
N VAL A 41 -3.16 10.17 2.83
CA VAL A 41 -4.12 9.81 1.77
C VAL A 41 -4.94 11.02 1.35
N PHE A 42 -5.47 11.80 2.29
CA PHE A 42 -6.21 13.03 1.96
C PHE A 42 -5.33 14.05 1.22
N LEU A 43 -4.10 14.27 1.68
CA LEU A 43 -3.14 15.14 1.00
C LEU A 43 -2.83 14.63 -0.41
N ALA A 44 -2.62 13.32 -0.57
CA ALA A 44 -2.38 12.73 -1.88
C ALA A 44 -3.56 12.91 -2.83
N LEU A 45 -4.80 12.66 -2.37
CA LEU A 45 -6.02 12.87 -3.16
C LEU A 45 -6.17 14.34 -3.57
N PHE A 46 -5.95 15.27 -2.65
CA PHE A 46 -5.98 16.71 -2.97
C PHE A 46 -4.91 17.08 -3.99
N GLY A 47 -3.69 16.54 -3.88
CA GLY A 47 -2.64 16.69 -4.88
C GLY A 47 -3.07 16.17 -6.27
N GLN A 48 -3.77 15.04 -6.35
CA GLN A 48 -4.29 14.50 -7.61
C GLN A 48 -5.37 15.42 -8.22
N VAL A 49 -6.24 16.01 -7.40
CA VAL A 49 -7.22 17.00 -7.86
C VAL A 49 -6.53 18.23 -8.48
N LEU A 50 -5.47 18.74 -7.85
CA LEU A 50 -4.70 19.86 -8.40
C LEU A 50 -4.03 19.49 -9.74
N LEU A 51 -3.43 18.31 -9.83
CA LEU A 51 -2.79 17.79 -11.05
C LEU A 51 -3.79 17.68 -12.21
N THR A 52 -4.95 17.06 -11.97
CA THR A 52 -5.97 16.86 -13.02
C THR A 52 -6.61 18.16 -13.48
N ARG A 53 -6.57 19.22 -12.66
CA ARG A 53 -7.05 20.56 -13.03
C ARG A 53 -6.00 21.42 -13.71
N ALA A 54 -4.70 21.13 -13.49
CA ALA A 54 -3.59 21.88 -14.04
C ALA A 54 -3.08 21.32 -15.36
N LEU A 55 -3.08 20.00 -15.52
CA LEU A 55 -2.48 19.29 -16.64
C LEU A 55 -3.53 18.83 -17.65
N SER A 56 -3.12 18.69 -18.92
CA SER A 56 -3.92 17.95 -19.90
C SER A 56 -4.04 16.47 -19.49
N THR A 57 -5.07 15.78 -19.96
CA THR A 57 -5.30 14.34 -19.69
C THR A 57 -4.12 13.48 -20.10
N GLU A 58 -3.53 13.74 -21.27
CA GLU A 58 -2.35 13.03 -21.76
C GLU A 58 -1.13 13.27 -20.86
N SER A 59 -0.86 14.53 -20.52
CA SER A 59 0.25 14.92 -19.64
C SER A 59 0.12 14.32 -18.24
N PHE A 60 -1.09 14.30 -17.71
CA PHE A 60 -1.38 13.65 -16.44
C PHE A 60 -1.20 12.14 -16.52
N GLY A 61 -1.67 11.52 -17.62
CA GLY A 61 -1.49 10.09 -17.88
C GLY A 61 0.00 9.70 -17.97
N LEU A 62 0.80 10.47 -18.69
CA LEU A 62 2.25 10.28 -18.77
C LEU A 62 2.88 10.31 -17.36
N PHE A 63 2.54 11.32 -16.56
CA PHE A 63 3.08 11.45 -15.21
C PHE A 63 2.73 10.25 -14.33
N ILE A 64 1.48 9.81 -14.35
CA ILE A 64 1.03 8.68 -13.53
C ILE A 64 1.65 7.36 -13.97
N ILE A 65 1.71 7.10 -15.27
CA ILE A 65 2.35 5.87 -15.79
C ILE A 65 3.84 5.88 -15.46
N ALA A 66 4.54 7.00 -15.66
CA ALA A 66 5.96 7.11 -15.37
C ALA A 66 6.27 6.90 -13.88
N ILE A 67 5.54 7.58 -12.97
CA ILE A 67 5.78 7.43 -11.53
C ILE A 67 5.48 6.01 -11.04
N ASP A 68 4.39 5.39 -11.52
CA ASP A 68 4.04 4.03 -11.15
C ASP A 68 5.01 2.98 -11.70
N ALA A 69 5.50 3.16 -12.93
CA ALA A 69 6.50 2.29 -13.54
C ALA A 69 7.82 2.33 -12.74
N PHE A 70 8.36 3.51 -12.49
CA PHE A 70 9.58 3.63 -11.70
C PHE A 70 9.40 3.19 -10.25
N ALA A 71 8.29 3.52 -9.60
CA ALA A 71 7.99 3.05 -8.25
C ALA A 71 7.90 1.52 -8.18
N THR A 72 7.39 0.85 -9.22
CA THR A 72 7.33 -0.61 -9.30
C THR A 72 8.72 -1.21 -9.53
N LEU A 73 9.50 -0.66 -10.45
CA LEU A 73 10.87 -1.12 -10.71
C LEU A 73 11.79 -0.92 -9.50
N PHE A 74 11.69 0.21 -8.80
CA PHE A 74 12.53 0.49 -7.63
C PHE A 74 12.29 -0.44 -6.45
N LEU A 75 11.14 -1.11 -6.36
CA LEU A 75 10.91 -2.13 -5.34
C LEU A 75 11.89 -3.30 -5.44
N ILE A 76 12.46 -3.55 -6.63
CA ILE A 76 13.57 -4.50 -6.82
C ILE A 76 14.81 -4.04 -6.04
N VAL A 77 15.05 -2.73 -5.99
CA VAL A 77 16.18 -2.10 -5.26
C VAL A 77 15.96 -2.17 -3.74
N ASP A 78 14.71 -2.17 -3.27
CA ASP A 78 14.39 -2.24 -1.82
C ASP A 78 14.86 -3.55 -1.19
N LEU A 79 14.86 -4.67 -1.94
CA LEU A 79 15.31 -6.00 -1.50
C LEU A 79 14.59 -6.52 -0.25
N GLY A 80 13.50 -5.90 0.21
CA GLY A 80 12.81 -6.28 1.44
C GLY A 80 13.62 -6.06 2.73
N LEU A 81 14.78 -5.42 2.64
CA LEU A 81 15.70 -5.21 3.76
C LEU A 81 15.13 -4.32 4.86
N PRO A 82 14.38 -3.23 4.57
CA PRO A 82 13.71 -2.46 5.62
C PRO A 82 12.70 -3.30 6.43
N THR A 83 12.04 -4.28 5.81
CA THR A 83 11.12 -5.20 6.50
C THR A 83 11.86 -6.14 7.45
N LEU A 84 13.03 -6.65 7.05
CA LEU A 84 13.90 -7.40 7.97
C LEU A 84 14.38 -6.53 9.14
N LEU A 85 14.74 -5.28 8.87
CA LEU A 85 15.12 -4.33 9.91
C LEU A 85 13.97 -4.07 10.90
N ALA A 86 12.73 -3.97 10.41
CA ALA A 86 11.54 -3.84 11.26
C ALA A 86 11.37 -5.06 12.19
N ARG A 87 11.60 -6.28 11.65
CA ARG A 87 11.45 -7.53 12.39
C ARG A 87 12.52 -7.73 13.47
N ASP A 88 13.78 -7.45 13.13
CA ASP A 88 14.93 -7.85 13.97
C ASP A 88 15.54 -6.68 14.74
N GLY A 89 15.35 -5.44 14.29
CA GLY A 89 16.05 -4.26 14.82
C GLY A 89 15.76 -3.95 16.28
N ALA A 90 14.55 -4.23 16.77
CA ALA A 90 14.17 -4.01 18.16
C ALA A 90 15.01 -4.85 19.17
N LYS A 91 15.61 -5.96 18.69
CA LYS A 91 16.44 -6.84 19.53
C LYS A 91 17.82 -6.22 19.86
N ALA A 92 18.29 -5.26 19.03
CA ALA A 92 19.62 -4.69 19.16
C ALA A 92 19.65 -3.24 18.63
N LEU A 93 19.12 -2.28 19.39
CA LEU A 93 19.01 -0.88 18.97
C LEU A 93 20.35 -0.24 18.58
N HIS A 94 21.44 -0.62 19.26
CA HIS A 94 22.81 -0.15 18.97
C HIS A 94 23.32 -0.54 17.58
N ARG A 95 22.69 -1.53 16.91
CA ARG A 95 23.02 -1.98 15.56
C ARG A 95 22.10 -1.44 14.48
N VAL A 96 21.01 -0.79 14.82
CA VAL A 96 20.03 -0.29 13.85
C VAL A 96 20.66 0.70 12.88
N TRP A 97 21.42 1.68 13.38
CA TRP A 97 22.07 2.66 12.51
C TRP A 97 23.12 2.06 11.55
N PRO A 98 24.05 1.22 12.01
CA PRO A 98 24.95 0.48 11.12
C PRO A 98 24.20 -0.37 10.08
N SER A 99 23.05 -0.96 10.45
CA SER A 99 22.21 -1.74 9.53
C SER A 99 21.57 -0.87 8.46
N VAL A 100 21.10 0.34 8.77
CA VAL A 100 20.61 1.30 7.79
C VAL A 100 21.70 1.63 6.75
N LEU A 101 22.92 1.90 7.19
CA LEU A 101 24.05 2.17 6.29
C LEU A 101 24.40 0.95 5.41
N ARG A 102 24.30 -0.26 5.98
CA ARG A 102 24.50 -1.50 5.23
C ARG A 102 23.41 -1.72 4.19
N ILE A 103 22.15 -1.45 4.52
CA ILE A 103 21.03 -1.48 3.58
C ILE A 103 21.31 -0.54 2.40
N TYR A 104 21.70 0.69 2.64
CA TYR A 104 22.04 1.64 1.58
C TYR A 104 23.17 1.16 0.66
N ARG A 105 24.21 0.54 1.22
CA ARG A 105 25.29 -0.04 0.39
C ARG A 105 24.76 -1.14 -0.55
N LEU A 106 23.88 -2.01 -0.04
CA LEU A 106 23.28 -3.08 -0.84
C LEU A 106 22.31 -2.52 -1.89
N GLN A 107 21.48 -1.54 -1.53
CA GLN A 107 20.60 -0.86 -2.46
C GLN A 107 21.37 -0.11 -3.56
N ALA A 108 22.50 0.52 -3.24
CA ALA A 108 23.36 1.17 -4.22
C ALA A 108 23.93 0.17 -5.26
N ILE A 109 24.28 -1.05 -4.83
CA ILE A 109 24.72 -2.11 -5.74
C ILE A 109 23.57 -2.54 -6.67
N MET A 110 22.35 -2.67 -6.14
CA MET A 110 21.16 -3.05 -6.90
C MET A 110 20.66 -1.92 -7.84
N LEU A 111 21.05 -0.68 -7.58
CA LEU A 111 20.76 0.44 -8.46
C LEU A 111 21.39 0.28 -9.84
N ILE A 112 22.54 -0.39 -9.93
CA ILE A 112 23.25 -0.61 -11.24
C ILE A 112 22.39 -1.44 -12.20
N PRO A 113 21.97 -2.68 -11.89
CA PRO A 113 21.09 -3.44 -12.76
C PRO A 113 19.75 -2.76 -13.00
N PHE A 114 19.21 -2.05 -12.00
CA PHE A 114 18.01 -1.25 -12.18
C PHE A 114 18.18 -0.18 -13.27
N LEU A 115 19.23 0.63 -13.21
CA LEU A 115 19.50 1.67 -14.20
C LEU A 115 19.70 1.06 -15.59
N PHE A 116 20.39 -0.08 -15.68
CA PHE A 116 20.56 -0.79 -16.94
C PHE A 116 19.21 -1.24 -17.52
N ILE A 117 18.35 -1.88 -16.72
CA ILE A 117 17.01 -2.33 -17.13
C ILE A 117 16.17 -1.12 -17.54
N ALA A 118 16.17 -0.05 -16.75
CA ALA A 118 15.41 1.16 -17.06
C ALA A 118 15.87 1.81 -18.38
N CYS A 119 17.18 1.91 -18.62
CA CYS A 119 17.73 2.44 -19.89
C CYS A 119 17.36 1.60 -21.10
N VAL A 120 17.23 0.27 -20.95
CA VAL A 120 16.84 -0.63 -22.04
C VAL A 120 15.33 -0.63 -22.26
N LEU A 121 14.54 -0.67 -21.18
CA LEU A 121 13.08 -0.78 -21.28
C LEU A 121 12.42 0.53 -21.71
N THR A 122 12.90 1.68 -21.25
CA THR A 122 12.26 2.97 -21.53
C THR A 122 12.07 3.23 -23.03
N PRO A 123 13.10 3.11 -23.91
CA PRO A 123 12.90 3.32 -25.32
C PRO A 123 12.08 2.22 -26.03
N LEU A 124 11.87 1.06 -25.39
CA LEU A 124 11.02 0.00 -25.93
C LEU A 124 9.54 0.20 -25.60
N VAL A 125 9.26 0.86 -24.47
CA VAL A 125 7.88 1.08 -23.97
C VAL A 125 7.35 2.44 -24.42
N ASP A 126 8.19 3.45 -24.50
CA ASP A 126 7.84 4.81 -24.89
C ASP A 126 8.64 5.23 -26.14
N ALA A 127 7.96 5.31 -27.30
CA ALA A 127 8.60 5.72 -28.57
C ALA A 127 9.13 7.16 -28.52
N ASP A 128 8.44 8.03 -27.76
CA ASP A 128 8.78 9.45 -27.61
C ASP A 128 9.62 9.75 -26.36
N TRP A 129 10.28 8.71 -25.79
CA TRP A 129 11.02 8.79 -24.54
C TRP A 129 12.01 9.96 -24.46
N ARG A 130 12.56 10.41 -25.59
CA ARG A 130 13.51 11.53 -25.61
C ARG A 130 12.83 12.85 -25.26
N SER A 131 11.61 13.08 -25.73
CA SER A 131 10.83 14.28 -25.39
C SER A 131 10.32 14.21 -23.96
N HIS A 132 10.05 13.01 -23.44
CA HIS A 132 9.59 12.76 -22.08
C HIS A 132 10.73 12.62 -21.06
N ALA A 133 11.99 12.59 -21.49
CA ALA A 133 13.16 12.34 -20.63
C ALA A 133 13.22 13.19 -19.34
N PRO A 134 12.90 14.49 -19.33
CA PRO A 134 12.90 15.27 -18.09
C PRO A 134 11.90 14.73 -17.06
N VAL A 135 10.69 14.37 -17.50
CA VAL A 135 9.63 13.83 -16.63
C VAL A 135 10.02 12.45 -16.11
N LEU A 136 10.56 11.58 -17.01
CA LEU A 136 10.99 10.23 -16.66
C LEU A 136 12.11 10.24 -15.62
N LEU A 137 13.12 11.12 -15.80
CA LEU A 137 14.21 11.28 -14.84
C LEU A 137 13.72 11.78 -13.47
N LEU A 138 12.81 12.76 -13.45
CA LEU A 138 12.22 13.26 -12.22
C LEU A 138 11.38 12.18 -11.51
N CYS A 139 10.58 11.40 -12.25
CA CYS A 139 9.82 10.28 -11.71
C CYS A 139 10.74 9.18 -11.15
N ALA A 140 11.85 8.87 -11.82
CA ALA A 140 12.86 7.97 -11.28
C ALA A 140 13.46 8.50 -9.98
N GLY A 141 13.79 9.80 -9.92
CA GLY A 141 14.26 10.47 -8.71
C GLY A 141 13.25 10.41 -7.55
N ILE A 142 11.97 10.62 -7.81
CA ILE A 142 10.88 10.50 -6.83
C ILE A 142 10.84 9.07 -6.26
N ALA A 143 10.82 8.07 -7.15
CA ALA A 143 10.78 6.67 -6.74
C ALA A 143 12.02 6.30 -5.90
N PHE A 144 13.20 6.77 -6.28
CA PHE A 144 14.42 6.58 -5.50
C PHE A 144 14.31 7.21 -4.10
N ALA A 145 13.88 8.48 -4.00
CA ALA A 145 13.74 9.18 -2.72
C ALA A 145 12.74 8.45 -1.79
N HIS A 146 11.62 7.94 -2.33
CA HIS A 146 10.66 7.15 -1.58
C HIS A 146 11.28 5.88 -1.00
N ILE A 147 11.96 5.07 -1.81
CA ILE A 147 12.58 3.82 -1.35
C ILE A 147 13.70 4.08 -0.37
N ALA A 148 14.54 5.08 -0.65
CA ALA A 148 15.60 5.49 0.27
C ALA A 148 15.04 5.93 1.64
N SER A 149 13.80 6.43 1.70
CA SER A 149 13.14 6.83 2.94
C SER A 149 12.69 5.65 3.81
N TYR A 150 12.54 4.43 3.27
CA TYR A 150 11.99 3.29 4.01
C TYR A 150 12.90 2.82 5.14
N ALA A 151 14.20 2.70 4.90
CA ALA A 151 15.14 2.22 5.92
C ALA A 151 15.20 3.17 7.14
N PRO A 152 15.39 4.51 7.00
CA PRO A 152 15.41 5.41 8.14
C PRO A 152 14.05 5.53 8.84
N ARG A 153 12.93 5.50 8.12
CA ARG A 153 11.58 5.48 8.73
C ARG A 153 11.36 4.23 9.56
N THR A 154 11.76 3.07 9.02
CA THR A 154 11.75 1.82 9.78
C THR A 154 12.63 1.88 11.02
N ALA A 155 13.80 2.50 10.92
CA ALA A 155 14.69 2.67 12.05
C ALA A 155 14.08 3.55 13.17
N LEU A 156 13.35 4.62 12.81
CA LEU A 156 12.59 5.44 13.77
C LEU A 156 11.49 4.60 14.47
N ARG A 157 10.76 3.79 13.71
CA ARG A 157 9.71 2.91 14.27
C ARG A 157 10.29 1.89 15.23
N VAL A 158 11.40 1.26 14.87
CA VAL A 158 12.12 0.29 15.71
C VAL A 158 12.64 0.92 16.99
N ALA A 159 13.02 2.20 16.94
CA ALA A 159 13.44 2.98 18.10
C ALA A 159 12.27 3.44 19.01
N GLY A 160 11.01 3.12 18.68
CA GLY A 160 9.83 3.56 19.43
C GLY A 160 9.41 5.01 19.16
N GLU A 161 9.93 5.61 18.08
CA GLU A 161 9.63 7.00 17.69
C GLU A 161 8.70 7.07 16.47
N ALA A 162 7.57 6.37 16.56
CA ALA A 162 6.52 6.33 15.52
C ALA A 162 6.00 7.74 15.17
N ARG A 163 5.98 8.67 16.13
CA ARG A 163 5.61 10.07 15.90
C ARG A 163 6.55 10.76 14.91
N LEU A 164 7.85 10.54 15.01
CA LEU A 164 8.82 11.14 14.07
C LEU A 164 8.67 10.55 12.67
N GLU A 165 8.40 9.24 12.55
CA GLU A 165 8.05 8.62 11.27
C GLU A 165 6.81 9.28 10.67
N ALA A 166 5.74 9.44 11.45
CA ALA A 166 4.50 10.09 11.04
C ALA A 166 4.75 11.52 10.53
N ILE A 167 5.53 12.32 11.27
CA ILE A 167 5.88 13.70 10.88
C ILE A 167 6.63 13.71 9.54
N THR A 168 7.59 12.81 9.31
CA THR A 168 8.34 12.80 8.03
C THR A 168 7.45 12.46 6.84
N LYS A 169 6.43 11.59 7.00
CA LYS A 169 5.44 11.30 5.97
C LYS A 169 4.56 12.52 5.67
N LEU A 170 4.09 13.20 6.70
CA LEU A 170 3.25 14.39 6.54
C LEU A 170 4.03 15.57 5.93
N LEU A 171 5.29 15.77 6.30
CA LEU A 171 6.16 16.79 5.70
C LEU A 171 6.37 16.53 4.20
N GLU A 172 6.65 15.29 3.82
CA GLU A 172 6.78 14.90 2.41
C GLU A 172 5.51 15.24 1.61
N ARG A 173 4.36 14.74 2.06
CA ARG A 173 3.09 14.95 1.37
C ARG A 173 2.64 16.41 1.41
N GLY A 174 2.82 17.09 2.54
CA GLY A 174 2.48 18.50 2.71
C GLY A 174 3.27 19.40 1.77
N LEU A 175 4.60 19.23 1.71
CA LEU A 175 5.44 20.01 0.80
C LEU A 175 5.11 19.74 -0.67
N THR A 176 4.85 18.49 -1.04
CA THR A 176 4.41 18.14 -2.40
C THR A 176 3.13 18.89 -2.76
N VAL A 177 2.12 18.85 -1.89
CA VAL A 177 0.83 19.48 -2.12
C VAL A 177 0.95 21.02 -2.14
N ILE A 178 1.75 21.61 -1.26
CA ILE A 178 2.04 23.06 -1.29
C ILE A 178 2.69 23.44 -2.63
N GLY A 179 3.68 22.66 -3.08
CA GLY A 179 4.31 22.88 -4.39
C GLY A 179 3.29 22.80 -5.54
N TYR A 180 2.41 21.81 -5.52
CA TYR A 180 1.33 21.68 -6.51
C TYR A 180 0.35 22.87 -6.46
N ALA A 181 -0.05 23.31 -5.27
CA ALA A 181 -0.95 24.44 -5.11
C ALA A 181 -0.31 25.74 -5.63
N VAL A 182 0.96 25.98 -5.37
CA VAL A 182 1.71 27.13 -5.91
C VAL A 182 1.76 27.06 -7.43
N LEU A 183 2.13 25.93 -8.02
CA LEU A 183 2.19 25.73 -9.48
C LEU A 183 0.82 25.92 -10.13
N PHE A 184 -0.23 25.39 -9.51
CA PHE A 184 -1.61 25.59 -9.95
C PHE A 184 -2.01 27.06 -9.92
N TRP A 185 -1.69 27.78 -8.84
CA TRP A 185 -2.02 29.19 -8.68
C TRP A 185 -1.33 30.09 -9.71
N ILE A 186 -0.08 29.81 -10.06
CA ILE A 186 0.64 30.55 -11.12
C ILE A 186 0.25 30.10 -12.54
N GLY A 187 -0.69 29.16 -12.70
CA GLY A 187 -1.17 28.67 -13.99
C GLY A 187 -0.19 27.79 -14.75
N SER A 188 0.72 27.11 -14.07
CA SER A 188 1.68 26.20 -14.72
C SER A 188 0.97 24.96 -15.29
N THR A 189 1.31 24.60 -16.54
CA THR A 189 0.84 23.37 -17.21
C THR A 189 1.98 22.38 -17.46
N SER A 190 3.17 22.66 -16.94
CA SER A 190 4.37 21.85 -17.16
C SER A 190 4.42 20.63 -16.24
N VAL A 191 4.28 19.43 -16.79
CA VAL A 191 4.41 18.15 -16.05
C VAL A 191 5.74 18.06 -15.31
N ALA A 192 6.83 18.52 -15.93
CA ALA A 192 8.16 18.48 -15.32
C ALA A 192 8.24 19.34 -14.05
N MET A 193 7.55 20.49 -14.01
CA MET A 193 7.51 21.33 -12.82
C MET A 193 6.73 20.66 -11.67
N PHE A 194 5.62 20.01 -11.97
CA PHE A 194 4.88 19.23 -10.96
C PHE A 194 5.68 18.01 -10.48
N ALA A 195 6.35 17.30 -11.39
CA ALA A 195 7.27 16.22 -11.03
C ALA A 195 8.44 16.72 -10.16
N LEU A 196 9.00 17.88 -10.46
CA LEU A 196 10.03 18.52 -9.62
C LEU A 196 9.51 18.86 -8.22
N ALA A 197 8.32 19.44 -8.12
CA ALA A 197 7.70 19.73 -6.81
C ALA A 197 7.51 18.45 -5.99
N PHE A 198 7.11 17.35 -6.62
CA PHE A 198 7.02 16.05 -5.95
C PHE A 198 8.39 15.53 -5.52
N LEU A 199 9.40 15.61 -6.40
CA LEU A 199 10.76 15.22 -6.07
C LEU A 199 11.31 15.99 -4.86
N LEU A 200 11.10 17.30 -4.81
CA LEU A 200 11.51 18.13 -3.68
C LEU A 200 10.82 17.72 -2.37
N GLY A 201 9.51 17.45 -2.41
CA GLY A 201 8.77 16.91 -1.27
C GLY A 201 9.30 15.54 -0.81
N ALA A 202 9.51 14.63 -1.75
CA ALA A 202 10.04 13.28 -1.46
C ALA A 202 11.47 13.33 -0.92
N ALA A 203 12.34 14.16 -1.52
CA ALA A 203 13.71 14.38 -1.05
C ALA A 203 13.76 15.00 0.35
N PHE A 204 12.86 15.93 0.65
CA PHE A 204 12.75 16.52 1.99
C PHE A 204 12.26 15.49 3.02
N GLY A 205 11.27 14.66 2.66
CA GLY A 205 10.80 13.54 3.49
C GLY A 205 11.91 12.53 3.78
N PHE A 206 12.69 12.18 2.76
CA PHE A 206 13.86 11.30 2.88
C PHE A 206 14.95 11.91 3.79
N THR A 207 15.38 13.12 3.50
CA THR A 207 16.47 13.78 4.25
C THR A 207 16.08 14.03 5.70
N SER A 208 14.82 14.41 5.99
CA SER A 208 14.32 14.55 7.34
C SER A 208 14.29 13.21 8.09
N ALA A 209 13.82 12.13 7.47
CA ALA A 209 13.82 10.80 8.06
C ALA A 209 15.25 10.33 8.38
N LEU A 210 16.17 10.55 7.46
CA LEU A 210 17.58 10.21 7.62
C LEU A 210 18.22 11.01 8.76
N TRP A 211 17.94 12.31 8.82
CA TRP A 211 18.46 13.21 9.87
C TRP A 211 17.97 12.82 11.26
N PHE A 212 16.67 12.59 11.43
CA PHE A 212 16.09 12.15 12.71
C PHE A 212 16.65 10.80 13.13
N SER A 213 16.73 9.82 12.21
CA SER A 213 17.29 8.49 12.51
C SER A 213 18.73 8.55 12.90
N LYS A 214 19.54 9.33 12.17
CA LYS A 214 20.95 9.53 12.50
C LYS A 214 21.12 10.15 13.89
N ARG A 215 20.40 11.26 14.16
CA ARG A 215 20.50 11.98 15.42
C ARG A 215 20.12 11.11 16.63
N LEU A 216 19.12 10.24 16.45
CA LEU A 216 18.62 9.38 17.52
C LEU A 216 19.48 8.15 17.74
N LEU A 217 19.91 7.48 16.67
CA LEU A 217 20.50 6.13 16.74
C LEU A 217 22.03 6.12 16.67
N GLN A 218 22.65 7.14 16.08
CA GLN A 218 24.11 7.20 16.00
C GLN A 218 24.79 7.23 17.39
N PRO A 219 24.27 7.96 18.41
CA PRO A 219 24.85 7.96 19.73
C PRO A 219 24.75 6.62 20.47
N LEU A 220 23.86 5.72 20.03
CA LEU A 220 23.64 4.40 20.64
C LEU A 220 24.59 3.32 20.09
N VAL A 221 25.38 3.64 19.06
CA VAL A 221 26.30 2.69 18.45
C VAL A 221 27.39 2.33 19.45
N ALA A 222 27.34 1.08 19.96
CA ALA A 222 28.37 0.52 20.83
C ALA A 222 29.45 -0.21 20.03
N PRO A 223 30.67 -0.41 20.58
CA PRO A 223 31.64 -1.30 19.98
C PRO A 223 31.08 -2.69 19.77
N ILE A 224 31.44 -3.30 18.64
CA ILE A 224 30.78 -4.51 18.12
C ILE A 224 31.14 -5.72 19.00
N GLU A 225 30.24 -6.14 19.86
CA GLU A 225 30.22 -7.51 20.35
C GLU A 225 29.46 -8.38 19.33
N ALA A 226 30.14 -9.45 18.85
CA ALA A 226 29.56 -10.31 17.82
C ALA A 226 28.34 -11.06 18.37
N GLY A 227 27.25 -11.07 17.62
CA GLY A 227 26.17 -12.07 17.81
C GLY A 227 24.77 -11.57 18.17
N VAL A 228 24.55 -10.29 18.55
CA VAL A 228 23.28 -9.86 19.17
C VAL A 228 22.08 -9.68 18.21
N MET A 229 22.26 -9.43 16.92
CA MET A 229 21.15 -9.32 15.95
C MET A 229 20.73 -10.65 15.29
N GLY A 230 21.33 -11.76 15.75
CA GLY A 230 21.07 -13.09 15.16
C GLY A 230 21.91 -13.37 13.90
N GLU A 231 21.99 -14.66 13.54
CA GLU A 231 22.83 -15.19 12.45
C GLU A 231 22.50 -14.60 11.07
N VAL A 232 21.26 -14.13 10.86
CA VAL A 232 20.79 -13.54 9.58
C VAL A 232 21.60 -12.30 9.19
N TRP A 233 22.05 -11.51 10.16
CA TRP A 233 22.79 -10.25 9.93
C TRP A 233 24.32 -10.44 9.90
N VAL A 234 24.82 -11.67 9.96
CA VAL A 234 26.27 -11.93 9.97
C VAL A 234 26.88 -11.67 8.60
N THR A 235 26.29 -12.25 7.53
CA THR A 235 26.81 -12.09 6.18
C THR A 235 25.77 -11.43 5.25
N ASN A 236 26.23 -10.81 4.14
CA ASN A 236 25.32 -10.24 3.14
C ASN A 236 24.50 -11.34 2.44
N ARG A 237 25.11 -12.51 2.22
CA ARG A 237 24.42 -13.64 1.58
C ARG A 237 23.26 -14.15 2.42
N THR A 238 23.46 -14.38 3.71
CA THR A 238 22.39 -14.82 4.61
C THR A 238 21.31 -13.76 4.73
N LEU A 239 21.69 -12.49 4.82
CA LEU A 239 20.77 -11.34 4.88
C LEU A 239 19.87 -11.31 3.64
N LEU A 240 20.44 -11.37 2.43
CA LEU A 240 19.68 -11.32 1.17
C LEU A 240 18.79 -12.56 0.99
N LEU A 241 19.25 -13.77 1.34
CA LEU A 241 18.43 -14.97 1.26
C LEU A 241 17.20 -14.91 2.19
N HIS A 242 17.35 -14.36 3.39
CA HIS A 242 16.21 -14.19 4.31
C HIS A 242 15.33 -13.00 3.94
N ALA A 243 15.85 -12.00 3.22
CA ALA A 243 15.08 -10.89 2.71
C ALA A 243 14.28 -11.25 1.45
N LEU A 244 14.71 -12.26 0.69
CA LEU A 244 14.15 -12.60 -0.62
C LEU A 244 12.62 -12.81 -0.64
N PRO A 245 11.99 -13.55 0.30
CA PRO A 245 10.53 -13.67 0.32
C PRO A 245 9.83 -12.32 0.50
N PHE A 246 10.39 -11.43 1.33
CA PHE A 246 9.86 -10.09 1.54
C PHE A 246 10.09 -9.20 0.31
N ALA A 247 11.27 -9.29 -0.32
CA ALA A 247 11.59 -8.58 -1.55
C ALA A 247 10.61 -8.92 -2.67
N ILE A 248 10.37 -10.21 -2.90
CA ILE A 248 9.41 -10.66 -3.92
C ILE A 248 8.01 -10.19 -3.55
N THR A 249 7.57 -10.40 -2.31
CA THR A 249 6.21 -10.00 -1.89
C THR A 249 6.00 -8.49 -2.02
N LEU A 250 6.93 -7.67 -1.53
CA LEU A 250 6.83 -6.21 -1.59
C LEU A 250 7.04 -5.67 -2.99
N GLY A 251 7.86 -6.34 -3.81
CA GLY A 251 8.08 -5.96 -5.21
C GLY A 251 6.89 -6.26 -6.10
N VAL A 252 6.18 -7.35 -5.82
CA VAL A 252 5.10 -7.86 -6.67
C VAL A 252 3.73 -7.35 -6.22
N LEU A 253 3.48 -7.19 -4.91
CA LEU A 253 2.19 -6.77 -4.37
C LEU A 253 1.69 -5.42 -4.91
N PRO A 254 2.49 -4.34 -4.99
CA PRO A 254 2.03 -3.08 -5.57
C PRO A 254 1.71 -3.16 -7.07
N TYR A 255 2.27 -4.17 -7.75
CA TYR A 255 2.02 -4.39 -9.17
C TYR A 255 0.58 -4.87 -9.42
N VAL A 256 -0.01 -5.65 -8.49
CA VAL A 256 -1.43 -6.06 -8.57
C VAL A 256 -2.37 -4.87 -8.77
N VAL A 257 -2.07 -3.73 -8.16
CA VAL A 257 -2.91 -2.51 -8.22
C VAL A 257 -2.63 -1.67 -9.46
N ARG A 258 -1.51 -1.89 -10.16
CA ARG A 258 -1.03 -1.03 -11.24
C ARG A 258 -1.11 -1.67 -12.62
N ILE A 259 -1.25 -2.99 -12.68
CA ILE A 259 -1.09 -3.74 -13.92
C ILE A 259 -2.11 -3.36 -14.97
N GLU A 260 -3.39 -3.25 -14.59
CA GLU A 260 -4.44 -2.87 -15.53
C GLU A 260 -4.19 -1.47 -16.09
N LYS A 261 -3.68 -0.55 -15.27
CA LYS A 261 -3.34 0.81 -15.72
C LYS A 261 -2.21 0.81 -16.74
N PHE A 262 -1.19 -0.03 -16.55
CA PHE A 262 -0.11 -0.17 -17.53
C PHE A 262 -0.62 -0.76 -18.85
N ILE A 263 -1.50 -1.76 -18.78
CA ILE A 263 -2.11 -2.35 -19.96
C ILE A 263 -3.03 -1.34 -20.67
N VAL A 264 -3.83 -0.58 -19.92
CA VAL A 264 -4.65 0.51 -20.45
C VAL A 264 -3.78 1.56 -21.15
N GLY A 265 -2.71 2.00 -20.49
CA GLY A 265 -1.76 2.97 -21.08
C GLY A 265 -1.12 2.47 -22.37
N GLY A 266 -0.78 1.18 -22.44
CA GLY A 266 -0.18 0.56 -23.63
C GLY A 266 -1.15 0.30 -24.79
N HIS A 267 -2.40 -0.07 -24.50
CA HIS A 267 -3.39 -0.40 -25.54
C HIS A 267 -4.32 0.74 -25.91
N LEU A 268 -4.68 1.60 -24.95
CA LEU A 268 -5.71 2.64 -25.11
C LEU A 268 -5.13 4.06 -25.05
N GLY A 269 -3.86 4.20 -24.67
CA GLY A 269 -3.15 5.47 -24.60
C GLY A 269 -3.17 6.15 -23.23
N LEU A 270 -2.41 7.24 -23.12
CA LEU A 270 -2.16 7.92 -21.85
C LEU A 270 -3.41 8.59 -21.26
N GLU A 271 -4.29 9.12 -22.12
CA GLU A 271 -5.55 9.73 -21.69
C GLU A 271 -6.48 8.71 -21.01
N ALA A 272 -6.58 7.51 -21.59
CA ALA A 272 -7.35 6.42 -21.01
C ALA A 272 -6.74 5.97 -19.68
N ALA A 273 -5.42 5.91 -19.57
CA ALA A 273 -4.74 5.62 -18.31
C ALA A 273 -5.01 6.68 -17.24
N ALA A 274 -5.07 7.96 -17.61
CA ALA A 274 -5.44 9.05 -16.73
C ALA A 274 -6.87 8.88 -16.18
N LEU A 275 -7.83 8.60 -17.06
CA LEU A 275 -9.23 8.37 -16.67
C LEU A 275 -9.35 7.15 -15.73
N PHE A 276 -8.71 6.04 -16.09
CA PHE A 276 -8.71 4.83 -15.27
C PHE A 276 -8.07 5.07 -13.90
N HIS A 277 -6.99 5.86 -13.86
CA HIS A 277 -6.36 6.24 -12.60
C HIS A 277 -7.30 7.04 -11.69
N VAL A 278 -8.08 8.00 -12.23
CA VAL A 278 -9.06 8.78 -11.43
C VAL A 278 -10.10 7.83 -10.81
N ALA A 279 -10.61 6.85 -11.55
CA ALA A 279 -11.49 5.83 -11.01
C ALA A 279 -10.81 4.99 -9.92
N GLN A 280 -9.54 4.60 -10.14
CA GLN A 280 -8.77 3.85 -9.16
C GLN A 280 -8.45 4.64 -7.88
N LEU A 281 -8.32 5.98 -7.93
CA LEU A 281 -8.06 6.79 -6.73
C LEU A 281 -9.14 6.61 -5.67
N ALA A 282 -10.41 6.58 -6.08
CA ALA A 282 -11.52 6.35 -5.17
C ALA A 282 -11.47 4.92 -4.58
N TRP A 283 -11.16 3.93 -5.40
CA TRP A 283 -10.96 2.55 -4.97
C TRP A 283 -9.78 2.41 -4.01
N LEU A 284 -8.63 3.04 -4.30
CA LEU A 284 -7.45 3.06 -3.43
C LEU A 284 -7.73 3.72 -2.08
N ALA A 285 -8.52 4.82 -2.06
CA ALA A 285 -8.96 5.44 -0.81
C ALA A 285 -9.78 4.45 0.04
N GLY A 286 -10.65 3.66 -0.58
CA GLY A 286 -11.41 2.61 0.09
C GLY A 286 -10.53 1.48 0.67
N LEU A 287 -9.34 1.21 0.11
CA LEU A 287 -8.43 0.18 0.62
C LEU A 287 -7.83 0.49 1.98
N VAL A 288 -7.96 1.72 2.49
CA VAL A 288 -7.54 2.07 3.85
C VAL A 288 -8.21 1.15 4.88
N VAL A 289 -9.48 0.79 4.66
CA VAL A 289 -10.24 -0.10 5.56
C VAL A 289 -9.66 -1.51 5.59
N PRO A 290 -9.51 -2.25 4.49
CA PRO A 290 -8.84 -3.55 4.47
C PRO A 290 -7.42 -3.52 5.02
N GLN A 291 -6.66 -2.44 4.76
CA GLN A 291 -5.29 -2.30 5.26
C GLN A 291 -5.24 -2.10 6.77
N ALA A 292 -6.12 -1.29 7.34
CA ALA A 292 -6.25 -1.12 8.79
C ALA A 292 -6.62 -2.44 9.48
N MET A 293 -7.58 -3.17 8.90
CA MET A 293 -7.95 -4.50 9.39
C MET A 293 -6.77 -5.48 9.35
N ARG A 294 -6.04 -5.53 8.25
CA ARG A 294 -4.85 -6.37 8.14
C ARG A 294 -3.81 -6.02 9.19
N ALA A 295 -3.55 -4.73 9.40
CA ALA A 295 -2.57 -4.25 10.37
C ALA A 295 -2.95 -4.66 11.81
N ALA A 296 -4.23 -4.62 12.15
CA ALA A 296 -4.73 -5.05 13.45
C ALA A 296 -4.76 -6.58 13.61
N LEU A 297 -5.16 -7.29 12.54
CA LEU A 297 -5.37 -8.74 12.59
C LEU A 297 -4.06 -9.55 12.54
N LEU A 298 -3.05 -9.06 11.81
CA LEU A 298 -1.79 -9.76 11.58
C LEU A 298 -1.06 -10.18 12.88
N PRO A 299 -0.85 -9.29 13.88
CA PRO A 299 -0.21 -9.68 15.13
C PRO A 299 -1.06 -10.68 15.92
N ILE A 300 -2.39 -10.49 15.97
CA ILE A 300 -3.31 -11.37 16.70
C ILE A 300 -3.26 -12.80 16.14
N LEU A 301 -3.31 -12.94 14.82
CA LEU A 301 -3.19 -14.25 14.17
C LEU A 301 -1.79 -14.85 14.33
N GLY A 302 -0.74 -14.00 14.36
CA GLY A 302 0.62 -14.44 14.63
C GLY A 302 0.78 -15.03 16.03
N GLU A 303 0.21 -14.41 17.06
CA GLU A 303 0.22 -14.90 18.45
C GLU A 303 -0.59 -16.19 18.62
N ARG A 304 -1.73 -16.29 17.94
CA ARG A 304 -2.63 -17.45 18.02
C ARG A 304 -2.28 -18.58 17.06
N ARG A 305 -1.21 -18.46 16.32
CA ARG A 305 -0.80 -19.41 15.27
C ARG A 305 -0.69 -20.84 15.78
N ASP A 306 -0.20 -21.03 17.01
CA ASP A 306 0.03 -22.34 17.62
C ASP A 306 -1.22 -22.85 18.41
N HIS A 307 -2.33 -22.09 18.39
CA HIS A 307 -3.61 -22.42 19.03
C HIS A 307 -4.74 -22.48 17.99
N PRO A 308 -4.99 -23.65 17.34
CA PRO A 308 -5.91 -23.76 16.20
C PRO A 308 -7.34 -23.27 16.46
N GLU A 309 -7.89 -23.55 17.67
CA GLU A 309 -9.24 -23.12 18.04
C GLU A 309 -9.34 -21.58 18.19
N GLY A 310 -8.36 -20.98 18.87
CA GLY A 310 -8.30 -19.52 19.03
C GLY A 310 -8.04 -18.79 17.71
N PHE A 311 -7.30 -19.42 16.80
CA PHE A 311 -7.08 -18.90 15.45
C PHE A 311 -8.37 -18.96 14.63
N ALA A 312 -9.11 -20.08 14.67
CA ALA A 312 -10.37 -20.23 13.95
C ALA A 312 -11.44 -19.26 14.45
N ASP A 313 -11.60 -19.08 15.76
CA ASP A 313 -12.51 -18.14 16.38
C ASP A 313 -12.20 -16.68 15.94
N GLN A 314 -10.91 -16.28 15.94
CA GLN A 314 -10.52 -14.96 15.47
C GLN A 314 -10.82 -14.76 13.99
N MET A 315 -10.61 -15.78 13.16
CA MET A 315 -10.96 -15.74 11.75
C MET A 315 -12.46 -15.57 11.54
N GLU A 316 -13.30 -16.29 12.29
CA GLU A 316 -14.77 -16.17 12.21
C GLU A 316 -15.22 -14.76 12.59
N ARG A 317 -14.73 -14.22 13.71
CA ARG A 317 -15.06 -12.84 14.13
C ARG A 317 -14.65 -11.81 13.08
N SER A 318 -13.47 -11.97 12.50
CA SER A 318 -12.99 -11.05 11.46
C SER A 318 -13.84 -11.12 10.18
N LEU A 319 -14.34 -12.31 9.82
CA LEU A 319 -15.26 -12.48 8.71
C LEU A 319 -16.63 -11.87 9.01
N ASP A 320 -17.16 -12.05 10.23
CA ASP A 320 -18.41 -11.40 10.65
C ASP A 320 -18.34 -9.89 10.54
N PHE A 321 -17.23 -9.33 10.99
CA PHE A 321 -16.96 -7.89 10.85
C PHE A 321 -16.94 -7.47 9.38
N CYS A 322 -16.24 -8.20 8.48
CA CYS A 322 -16.23 -7.91 7.04
C CYS A 322 -17.63 -7.96 6.43
N PHE A 323 -18.42 -9.00 6.77
CA PHE A 323 -19.79 -9.10 6.27
C PHE A 323 -20.70 -7.99 6.80
N GLY A 324 -20.51 -7.55 8.06
CA GLY A 324 -21.22 -6.41 8.63
C GLY A 324 -20.86 -5.09 7.94
N LEU A 325 -19.58 -4.89 7.60
CA LEU A 325 -19.08 -3.66 6.99
C LEU A 325 -19.37 -3.56 5.49
N LEU A 326 -19.55 -4.71 4.82
CA LEU A 326 -19.71 -4.80 3.37
C LEU A 326 -20.80 -3.87 2.80
N PRO A 327 -22.04 -3.83 3.32
CA PRO A 327 -23.07 -2.96 2.79
C PRO A 327 -22.76 -1.48 2.95
N TYR A 328 -22.15 -1.09 4.05
CA TYR A 328 -21.74 0.31 4.28
C TYR A 328 -20.67 0.75 3.27
N GLY A 329 -19.66 -0.11 3.03
CA GLY A 329 -18.65 0.14 2.02
C GLY A 329 -19.22 0.20 0.61
N LEU A 330 -20.16 -0.70 0.29
CA LEU A 330 -20.81 -0.78 -1.02
C LEU A 330 -21.67 0.46 -1.28
N TYR A 331 -22.69 0.70 -0.46
CA TYR A 331 -23.61 1.80 -0.67
C TYR A 331 -23.00 3.16 -0.33
N GLY A 332 -22.25 3.23 0.78
CA GLY A 332 -21.55 4.45 1.18
C GLY A 332 -20.46 4.84 0.19
N GLY A 333 -19.68 3.87 -0.28
CA GLY A 333 -18.66 4.08 -1.30
C GLY A 333 -19.25 4.58 -2.62
N ALA A 334 -20.34 3.96 -3.09
CA ALA A 334 -21.04 4.39 -4.29
C ALA A 334 -21.57 5.83 -4.15
N ALA A 335 -22.26 6.15 -3.05
CA ALA A 335 -22.81 7.48 -2.79
C ALA A 335 -21.72 8.56 -2.70
N VAL A 336 -20.65 8.29 -1.95
CA VAL A 336 -19.52 9.24 -1.78
C VAL A 336 -18.86 9.50 -3.12
N VAL A 337 -18.57 8.47 -3.91
CA VAL A 337 -17.87 8.64 -5.19
C VAL A 337 -18.76 9.33 -6.22
N TRP A 338 -20.03 8.98 -6.26
CA TRP A 338 -20.99 9.65 -7.16
C TRP A 338 -21.11 11.15 -6.88
N LEU A 339 -21.03 11.57 -5.60
CA LEU A 339 -21.06 12.98 -5.22
C LEU A 339 -19.69 13.65 -5.35
N ALA A 340 -18.62 12.99 -4.89
CA ALA A 340 -17.33 13.64 -4.74
C ALA A 340 -16.54 13.74 -6.05
N LEU A 341 -16.60 12.71 -6.93
CA LEU A 341 -15.82 12.74 -8.17
C LEU A 341 -16.20 13.90 -9.10
N PRO A 342 -17.49 14.18 -9.41
CA PRO A 342 -17.84 15.29 -10.27
C PRO A 342 -17.52 16.67 -9.68
N ILE A 343 -17.45 16.79 -8.34
CA ILE A 343 -17.08 18.03 -7.66
C ILE A 343 -15.56 18.22 -7.67
N ALA A 344 -14.82 17.15 -7.40
CA ALA A 344 -13.38 17.23 -7.24
C ALA A 344 -12.62 17.29 -8.57
N PHE A 345 -13.02 16.50 -9.54
CA PHE A 345 -12.29 16.31 -10.81
C PHE A 345 -12.95 17.11 -11.95
N PRO A 346 -12.18 17.48 -13.00
CA PRO A 346 -12.73 18.12 -14.21
C PRO A 346 -13.79 17.23 -14.88
N THR A 347 -14.78 17.87 -15.52
CA THR A 347 -15.94 17.21 -16.12
C THR A 347 -15.57 16.12 -17.14
N GLN A 348 -14.49 16.33 -17.89
CA GLN A 348 -13.97 15.36 -18.86
C GLN A 348 -13.70 13.95 -18.28
N TYR A 349 -13.42 13.85 -16.96
CA TYR A 349 -13.27 12.55 -16.29
C TYR A 349 -14.59 11.93 -15.84
N THR A 350 -15.70 12.69 -15.84
CA THR A 350 -16.96 12.27 -15.22
C THR A 350 -18.17 12.29 -16.16
N ASP A 351 -18.06 12.98 -17.31
CA ASP A 351 -19.17 13.14 -18.28
C ASP A 351 -19.24 12.06 -19.36
N GLY A 352 -18.28 11.13 -19.39
CA GLY A 352 -18.20 10.06 -20.40
C GLY A 352 -17.65 10.52 -21.77
N SER A 353 -17.21 11.77 -21.92
CA SER A 353 -16.65 12.31 -23.18
C SER A 353 -15.44 11.53 -23.67
N MET A 354 -14.70 10.91 -22.76
CA MET A 354 -13.56 10.03 -23.06
C MET A 354 -13.95 8.55 -23.28
N GLY A 355 -15.21 8.27 -23.62
CA GLY A 355 -15.72 6.93 -23.88
C GLY A 355 -16.23 6.21 -22.63
N ALA A 356 -15.82 6.58 -21.43
CA ALA A 356 -16.34 6.10 -20.16
C ALA A 356 -16.27 7.20 -19.11
N SER A 357 -17.06 7.10 -18.04
CA SER A 357 -16.98 7.96 -16.85
C SER A 357 -16.14 7.28 -15.77
N ALA A 358 -15.31 8.03 -15.05
CA ALA A 358 -14.60 7.52 -13.88
C ALA A 358 -15.56 6.99 -12.81
N VAL A 359 -16.76 7.54 -12.71
CA VAL A 359 -17.81 7.05 -11.80
C VAL A 359 -18.26 5.65 -12.19
N ASP A 360 -18.55 5.41 -13.49
CA ASP A 360 -19.01 4.10 -13.97
C ASP A 360 -17.94 3.04 -13.81
N LEU A 361 -16.69 3.39 -14.14
CA LEU A 361 -15.54 2.49 -13.93
C LEU A 361 -15.36 2.16 -12.44
N PHE A 362 -15.51 3.16 -11.57
CA PHE A 362 -15.44 2.93 -10.13
C PHE A 362 -16.53 1.99 -9.64
N MET A 363 -17.77 2.08 -10.15
CA MET A 363 -18.86 1.19 -9.73
C MET A 363 -18.52 -0.28 -9.99
N ILE A 364 -17.79 -0.57 -11.06
CA ILE A 364 -17.28 -1.93 -11.33
C ILE A 364 -16.15 -2.28 -10.38
N LEU A 365 -15.19 -1.36 -10.16
CA LEU A 365 -14.07 -1.54 -9.21
C LEU A 365 -14.57 -1.73 -7.77
N LEU A 366 -15.72 -1.17 -7.42
CA LEU A 366 -16.35 -1.30 -6.10
C LEU A 366 -16.71 -2.76 -5.78
N PHE A 367 -17.12 -3.55 -6.78
CA PHE A 367 -17.28 -5.00 -6.60
C PHE A 367 -15.94 -5.67 -6.26
N GLY A 368 -14.85 -5.29 -6.93
CA GLY A 368 -13.49 -5.73 -6.60
C GLY A 368 -13.10 -5.34 -5.17
N TRP A 369 -13.51 -4.15 -4.71
CA TRP A 369 -13.29 -3.72 -3.33
C TRP A 369 -14.02 -4.62 -2.33
N CYS A 370 -15.26 -5.00 -2.60
CA CYS A 370 -16.03 -5.94 -1.77
C CYS A 370 -15.30 -7.29 -1.64
N CYS A 371 -14.78 -7.82 -2.75
CA CYS A 371 -13.99 -9.05 -2.76
C CYS A 371 -12.69 -8.90 -1.96
N THR A 372 -12.02 -7.75 -2.07
CA THR A 372 -10.78 -7.44 -1.33
C THR A 372 -11.05 -7.35 0.17
N LEU A 373 -12.12 -6.69 0.60
CA LEU A 373 -12.53 -6.63 1.99
C LEU A 373 -12.73 -8.03 2.57
N LEU A 374 -13.51 -8.85 1.88
CA LEU A 374 -13.79 -10.22 2.31
C LEU A 374 -12.56 -11.14 2.29
N SER A 375 -11.58 -10.88 1.40
CA SER A 375 -10.34 -11.66 1.35
C SER A 375 -9.33 -11.26 2.43
N THR A 376 -9.52 -10.11 3.09
CA THR A 376 -8.54 -9.57 4.05
C THR A 376 -8.23 -10.52 5.20
N PRO A 377 -9.19 -11.14 5.90
CA PRO A 377 -8.87 -12.10 6.95
C PRO A 377 -8.09 -13.31 6.43
N THR A 378 -8.47 -13.85 5.26
CA THR A 378 -7.89 -15.07 4.71
C THR A 378 -6.45 -14.91 4.25
N TYR A 379 -6.16 -13.85 3.48
CA TYR A 379 -4.78 -13.61 3.06
C TYR A 379 -3.89 -13.14 4.23
N THR A 380 -4.47 -12.46 5.23
CA THR A 380 -3.73 -12.09 6.45
C THR A 380 -3.35 -13.36 7.24
N ALA A 381 -4.22 -14.36 7.28
CA ALA A 381 -3.90 -15.66 7.87
C ALA A 381 -2.75 -16.36 7.14
N LEU A 382 -2.71 -16.29 5.80
CA LEU A 382 -1.58 -16.81 5.02
C LEU A 382 -0.28 -16.05 5.34
N GLN A 383 -0.36 -14.74 5.50
CA GLN A 383 0.79 -13.89 5.85
C GLN A 383 1.31 -14.17 7.26
N ALA A 384 0.42 -14.44 8.23
CA ALA A 384 0.76 -14.82 9.61
C ALA A 384 1.31 -16.24 9.71
N GLY A 385 1.17 -17.05 8.67
CA GLY A 385 1.58 -18.44 8.64
C GLY A 385 3.09 -18.66 8.84
N PRO A 386 3.50 -19.90 9.20
CA PRO A 386 4.90 -20.22 9.52
C PRO A 386 5.83 -20.23 8.30
N LYS A 387 5.26 -20.27 7.10
CA LYS A 387 6.03 -20.39 5.85
C LYS A 387 5.84 -19.13 4.99
N PRO A 388 6.77 -18.15 5.03
CA PRO A 388 6.66 -16.91 4.25
C PRO A 388 6.47 -17.13 2.74
N TRP A 389 7.06 -18.20 2.20
CA TRP A 389 6.95 -18.55 0.78
C TRP A 389 5.52 -18.89 0.32
N HIS A 390 4.63 -19.36 1.22
CA HIS A 390 3.23 -19.61 0.86
C HIS A 390 2.52 -18.29 0.52
N PHE A 391 2.78 -17.25 1.29
CA PHE A 391 2.22 -15.92 1.01
C PHE A 391 2.85 -15.31 -0.26
N THR A 392 4.17 -15.46 -0.43
CA THR A 392 4.86 -15.01 -1.66
C THR A 392 4.30 -15.72 -2.90
N GLY A 393 4.11 -17.05 -2.84
CA GLY A 393 3.52 -17.82 -3.93
C GLY A 393 2.07 -17.42 -4.23
N PHE A 394 1.28 -17.15 -3.20
CA PHE A 394 -0.08 -16.61 -3.33
C PHE A 394 -0.07 -15.28 -4.11
N ILE A 395 0.74 -14.31 -3.70
CA ILE A 395 0.84 -13.00 -4.37
C ILE A 395 1.34 -13.15 -5.81
N ALA A 396 2.36 -13.97 -6.05
CA ALA A 396 2.86 -14.22 -7.40
C ALA A 396 1.78 -14.83 -8.32
N GLY A 397 0.97 -15.75 -7.79
CA GLY A 397 -0.17 -16.34 -8.52
C GLY A 397 -1.23 -15.30 -8.85
N VAL A 398 -1.57 -14.41 -7.92
CA VAL A 398 -2.53 -13.30 -8.16
C VAL A 398 -2.02 -12.36 -9.24
N VAL A 399 -0.74 -11.98 -9.21
CA VAL A 399 -0.14 -11.09 -10.23
C VAL A 399 -0.09 -11.76 -11.60
N ALA A 400 0.32 -13.02 -11.67
CA ALA A 400 0.32 -13.75 -12.93
C ALA A 400 -1.10 -13.82 -13.54
N PHE A 401 -2.11 -14.11 -12.71
CA PHE A 401 -3.52 -14.12 -13.13
C PHE A 401 -3.96 -12.72 -13.61
N ALA A 402 -3.70 -11.66 -12.83
CA ALA A 402 -4.04 -10.29 -13.19
C ALA A 402 -3.41 -9.88 -14.53
N THR A 403 -2.13 -10.25 -14.75
CA THR A 403 -1.43 -9.98 -16.01
C THR A 403 -2.13 -10.65 -17.18
N VAL A 404 -2.37 -11.95 -17.09
CA VAL A 404 -2.99 -12.72 -18.18
C VAL A 404 -4.39 -12.22 -18.48
N VAL A 405 -5.23 -12.08 -17.44
CA VAL A 405 -6.63 -11.63 -17.61
C VAL A 405 -6.67 -10.20 -18.12
N GLY A 406 -5.82 -9.31 -17.59
CA GLY A 406 -5.73 -7.93 -18.06
C GLY A 406 -5.37 -7.86 -19.55
N PHE A 407 -4.30 -8.53 -19.99
CA PHE A 407 -3.91 -8.52 -21.40
C PHE A 407 -4.99 -9.12 -22.31
N LEU A 408 -5.61 -10.22 -21.93
CA LEU A 408 -6.63 -10.87 -22.74
C LEU A 408 -7.91 -10.03 -22.84
N LEU A 409 -8.45 -9.56 -21.71
CA LEU A 409 -9.73 -8.84 -21.70
C LEU A 409 -9.58 -7.43 -22.30
N ILE A 410 -8.55 -6.68 -21.90
CA ILE A 410 -8.35 -5.32 -22.39
C ILE A 410 -7.95 -5.35 -23.86
N GLY A 411 -7.03 -6.23 -24.26
CA GLY A 411 -6.60 -6.39 -25.64
C GLY A 411 -7.79 -6.71 -26.56
N TRP A 412 -8.58 -7.75 -26.22
CA TRP A 412 -9.76 -8.12 -27.00
C TRP A 412 -10.82 -7.00 -27.07
N ALA A 413 -11.12 -6.36 -25.94
CA ALA A 413 -12.18 -5.35 -25.88
C ALA A 413 -11.77 -4.03 -26.55
N SER A 414 -10.48 -3.69 -26.53
CA SER A 414 -9.91 -2.47 -27.14
C SER A 414 -10.07 -2.46 -28.66
N GLU A 415 -10.05 -3.63 -29.31
CA GLU A 415 -10.30 -3.76 -30.76
C GLU A 415 -11.69 -3.27 -31.17
N ALA A 416 -12.67 -3.38 -30.27
CA ALA A 416 -14.04 -2.99 -30.56
C ALA A 416 -14.31 -1.49 -30.30
N SER A 417 -13.84 -0.95 -29.19
CA SER A 417 -13.91 0.49 -28.86
C SER A 417 -13.11 0.85 -27.61
N LEU A 418 -12.70 2.13 -27.48
CA LEU A 418 -12.08 2.69 -26.30
C LEU A 418 -12.91 2.44 -25.02
N ALA A 419 -14.22 2.69 -25.10
CA ALA A 419 -15.15 2.47 -24.00
C ALA A 419 -15.12 1.02 -23.50
N ARG A 420 -15.21 0.05 -24.42
CA ARG A 420 -15.17 -1.38 -24.05
C ARG A 420 -13.85 -1.77 -23.41
N GLY A 421 -12.73 -1.25 -23.92
CA GLY A 421 -11.41 -1.48 -23.33
C GLY A 421 -11.31 -0.96 -21.90
N MET A 422 -11.88 0.22 -21.63
CA MET A 422 -11.92 0.81 -20.28
C MET A 422 -12.78 -0.01 -19.31
N PHE A 423 -13.98 -0.43 -19.73
CA PHE A 423 -14.82 -1.31 -18.92
C PHE A 423 -14.16 -2.67 -18.69
N ALA A 424 -13.50 -3.23 -19.72
CA ALA A 424 -12.75 -4.48 -19.59
C ALA A 424 -11.62 -4.38 -18.56
N ALA A 425 -10.94 -3.23 -18.46
CA ALA A 425 -9.92 -2.99 -17.43
C ALA A 425 -10.52 -3.03 -16.01
N ALA A 426 -11.65 -2.37 -15.79
CA ALA A 426 -12.33 -2.41 -14.49
C ALA A 426 -12.85 -3.83 -14.16
N ILE A 427 -13.35 -4.57 -15.16
CA ILE A 427 -13.77 -5.97 -15.01
C ILE A 427 -12.55 -6.86 -14.70
N ALA A 428 -11.41 -6.68 -15.38
CA ALA A 428 -10.19 -7.45 -15.13
C ALA A 428 -9.70 -7.27 -13.70
N SER A 429 -9.69 -6.02 -13.19
CA SER A 429 -9.34 -5.70 -11.81
C SER A 429 -10.28 -6.38 -10.81
N SER A 430 -11.59 -6.32 -11.04
CA SER A 430 -12.59 -6.98 -10.20
C SER A 430 -12.49 -8.50 -10.25
N THR A 431 -12.21 -9.08 -11.42
CA THR A 431 -11.97 -10.52 -11.61
C THR A 431 -10.71 -10.97 -10.86
N THR A 432 -9.66 -10.15 -10.86
CA THR A 432 -8.45 -10.39 -10.07
C THR A 432 -8.75 -10.41 -8.57
N ALA A 433 -9.61 -9.52 -8.09
CA ALA A 433 -10.03 -9.51 -6.69
C ALA A 433 -10.87 -10.76 -6.32
N VAL A 434 -11.74 -11.25 -7.22
CA VAL A 434 -12.45 -12.54 -7.04
C VAL A 434 -11.47 -13.70 -7.00
N PHE A 435 -10.48 -13.72 -7.89
CA PHE A 435 -9.45 -14.76 -7.90
C PHE A 435 -8.61 -14.72 -6.60
N MET A 436 -8.21 -13.53 -6.15
CA MET A 436 -7.51 -13.35 -4.88
C MET A 436 -8.33 -13.89 -3.70
N LEU A 437 -9.63 -13.62 -3.66
CA LEU A 437 -10.55 -14.13 -2.64
C LEU A 437 -10.62 -15.65 -2.68
N THR A 438 -10.90 -16.24 -3.83
CA THR A 438 -11.07 -17.70 -3.98
C THR A 438 -9.78 -18.45 -3.69
N LEU A 439 -8.64 -17.94 -4.18
CA LEU A 439 -7.33 -18.54 -3.93
C LEU A 439 -6.94 -18.44 -2.45
N SER A 440 -7.18 -17.30 -1.80
CA SER A 440 -6.88 -17.13 -0.37
C SER A 440 -7.72 -18.06 0.51
N ILE A 441 -9.00 -18.25 0.21
CA ILE A 441 -9.87 -19.21 0.89
C ILE A 441 -9.35 -20.63 0.68
N GLY A 442 -8.99 -21.00 -0.55
CA GLY A 442 -8.49 -22.34 -0.89
C GLY A 442 -7.17 -22.69 -0.20
N LEU A 443 -6.28 -21.72 -0.03
CA LEU A 443 -4.98 -21.89 0.60
C LEU A 443 -5.01 -21.77 2.13
N ALA A 444 -5.97 -21.03 2.69
CA ALA A 444 -6.11 -20.94 4.14
C ALA A 444 -6.49 -22.31 4.71
N SER A 445 -5.73 -22.79 5.70
CA SER A 445 -5.89 -24.11 6.33
C SER A 445 -7.21 -24.30 7.09
N GLN A 446 -8.07 -23.28 7.16
CA GLN A 446 -9.29 -23.20 7.94
C GLN A 446 -10.55 -23.58 7.13
N LYS A 447 -10.48 -24.68 6.37
CA LYS A 447 -11.59 -25.13 5.51
C LYS A 447 -12.93 -25.33 6.24
N GLY A 448 -12.92 -25.67 7.52
CA GLY A 448 -14.13 -25.88 8.31
C GLY A 448 -14.96 -24.62 8.54
N ALA A 449 -14.34 -23.47 8.86
CA ALA A 449 -15.03 -22.20 9.06
C ALA A 449 -15.69 -21.67 7.78
N PHE A 450 -15.04 -21.86 6.64
CA PHE A 450 -15.55 -21.42 5.34
C PHE A 450 -16.72 -22.29 4.82
N ALA A 451 -16.67 -23.59 5.00
CA ALA A 451 -17.73 -24.50 4.52
C ALA A 451 -19.08 -24.19 5.15
N LYS A 452 -19.13 -23.83 6.45
CA LYS A 452 -20.36 -23.47 7.16
C LYS A 452 -21.01 -22.18 6.63
N ARG A 453 -20.25 -21.29 6.00
CA ARG A 453 -20.69 -19.97 5.52
C ARG A 453 -20.85 -19.86 4.01
N GLY A 454 -20.75 -20.96 3.27
CA GLY A 454 -20.81 -20.97 1.81
C GLY A 454 -22.02 -20.24 1.22
N LYS A 455 -23.22 -20.43 1.81
CA LYS A 455 -24.44 -19.72 1.41
C LYS A 455 -24.36 -18.21 1.64
N GLN A 456 -23.77 -17.79 2.79
CA GLN A 456 -23.59 -16.36 3.12
C GLN A 456 -22.62 -15.69 2.13
N TRP A 457 -21.52 -16.37 1.80
CA TRP A 457 -20.56 -15.90 0.79
C TRP A 457 -21.23 -15.70 -0.57
N MET A 458 -21.91 -16.73 -1.07
CA MET A 458 -22.58 -16.66 -2.36
C MET A 458 -23.63 -15.55 -2.40
N LEU A 459 -24.46 -15.45 -1.36
CA LEU A 459 -25.49 -14.41 -1.29
C LEU A 459 -24.88 -13.01 -1.25
N SER A 460 -23.87 -12.78 -0.42
CA SER A 460 -23.22 -11.47 -0.28
C SER A 460 -22.51 -11.05 -1.56
N LEU A 461 -21.79 -11.96 -2.22
CA LEU A 461 -21.10 -11.68 -3.49
C LEU A 461 -22.09 -11.45 -4.64
N SER A 462 -23.13 -12.29 -4.76
CA SER A 462 -24.15 -12.12 -5.78
C SER A 462 -24.92 -10.80 -5.61
N LEU A 463 -25.28 -10.46 -4.36
CA LEU A 463 -25.95 -9.20 -4.05
C LEU A 463 -25.05 -8.00 -4.35
N SER A 464 -23.76 -8.06 -3.98
CA SER A 464 -22.79 -7.00 -4.28
C SER A 464 -22.63 -6.82 -5.80
N LEU A 465 -22.53 -7.91 -6.56
CA LEU A 465 -22.40 -7.86 -8.01
C LEU A 465 -23.64 -7.23 -8.66
N VAL A 466 -24.83 -7.71 -8.31
CA VAL A 466 -26.09 -7.17 -8.84
C VAL A 466 -26.24 -5.69 -8.49
N THR A 467 -25.87 -5.31 -7.27
CA THR A 467 -25.92 -3.92 -6.81
C THR A 467 -24.95 -3.04 -7.60
N CYS A 468 -23.70 -3.48 -7.82
CA CYS A 468 -22.73 -2.72 -8.62
C CYS A 468 -23.17 -2.56 -10.09
N ILE A 469 -23.76 -3.60 -10.69
CA ILE A 469 -24.36 -3.50 -12.03
C ILE A 469 -25.52 -2.49 -12.02
N GLY A 470 -26.36 -2.54 -10.98
CA GLY A 470 -27.46 -1.60 -10.79
C GLY A 470 -27.00 -0.15 -10.65
N PHE A 471 -25.85 0.10 -10.00
CA PHE A 471 -25.31 1.46 -9.87
C PHE A 471 -24.86 2.08 -11.19
N VAL A 472 -24.34 1.28 -12.11
CA VAL A 472 -24.01 1.75 -13.47
C VAL A 472 -25.26 2.17 -14.25
N THR A 473 -26.40 1.51 -13.98
CA THR A 473 -27.65 1.74 -14.73
C THR A 473 -28.63 2.66 -14.01
N ALA A 474 -28.63 2.68 -12.65
CA ALA A 474 -29.64 3.37 -11.86
C ALA A 474 -29.11 3.77 -10.45
N TRP A 475 -28.27 4.79 -10.37
CA TRP A 475 -27.68 5.31 -9.13
C TRP A 475 -28.66 5.59 -7.95
N PRO A 476 -29.96 5.98 -8.17
CA PRO A 476 -30.88 6.17 -7.03
C PRO A 476 -31.07 4.93 -6.18
N LEU A 477 -30.87 3.73 -6.74
CA LEU A 477 -30.93 2.47 -6.00
C LEU A 477 -29.82 2.35 -4.94
N ALA A 478 -28.68 3.03 -5.14
CA ALA A 478 -27.59 3.07 -4.16
C ALA A 478 -28.03 3.73 -2.84
N LEU A 479 -28.66 4.90 -2.94
CA LEU A 479 -29.14 5.65 -1.79
C LEU A 479 -30.32 4.95 -1.10
N ALA A 480 -31.25 4.39 -1.89
CA ALA A 480 -32.36 3.61 -1.36
C ALA A 480 -31.87 2.36 -0.62
N GLY A 481 -30.88 1.66 -1.19
CA GLY A 481 -30.27 0.49 -0.55
C GLY A 481 -29.60 0.81 0.79
N LEU A 482 -28.84 1.92 0.87
CA LEU A 482 -28.24 2.36 2.12
C LEU A 482 -29.29 2.69 3.18
N GLY A 483 -30.34 3.41 2.81
CA GLY A 483 -31.46 3.73 3.70
C GLY A 483 -32.17 2.48 4.24
N LEU A 484 -32.52 1.56 3.34
CA LEU A 484 -33.16 0.31 3.74
C LEU A 484 -32.26 -0.56 4.62
N PHE A 485 -30.97 -0.66 4.30
CA PHE A 485 -30.02 -1.45 5.10
C PHE A 485 -29.84 -0.89 6.48
N THR A 486 -29.72 0.44 6.65
CA THR A 486 -29.52 1.09 7.97
C THR A 486 -30.70 0.83 8.92
N PHE A 487 -31.91 0.64 8.39
CA PHE A 487 -33.09 0.35 9.19
C PHE A 487 -33.33 -1.16 9.42
N THR A 488 -32.48 -2.03 8.87
CA THR A 488 -32.58 -3.47 9.16
C THR A 488 -31.95 -3.80 10.53
N PRO A 489 -32.46 -4.82 11.25
CA PRO A 489 -31.86 -5.25 12.52
C PRO A 489 -30.37 -5.59 12.38
N ARG A 490 -29.96 -6.20 11.24
CA ARG A 490 -28.56 -6.54 10.95
C ARG A 490 -27.68 -5.31 10.74
N GLY A 491 -28.19 -4.27 10.10
CA GLY A 491 -27.50 -3.00 9.95
C GLY A 491 -27.24 -2.31 11.29
N LEU A 492 -28.22 -2.33 12.18
CA LEU A 492 -28.11 -1.79 13.53
C LEU A 492 -27.13 -2.61 14.41
N GLU A 493 -27.11 -3.94 14.28
CA GLU A 493 -26.14 -4.81 14.96
C GLU A 493 -24.72 -4.58 14.43
N ALA A 494 -24.53 -4.41 13.12
CA ALA A 494 -23.24 -4.12 12.53
C ALA A 494 -22.71 -2.74 12.99
N LEU A 495 -23.56 -1.72 13.12
CA LEU A 495 -23.18 -0.42 13.68
C LEU A 495 -22.74 -0.54 15.15
N ARG A 496 -23.46 -1.32 15.96
CA ARG A 496 -23.09 -1.53 17.37
C ARG A 496 -21.80 -2.32 17.55
N SER A 497 -21.47 -3.21 16.62
CA SER A 497 -20.21 -3.97 16.66
C SER A 497 -18.97 -3.15 16.30
N ILE A 498 -19.14 -1.94 15.73
CA ILE A 498 -18.05 -0.99 15.45
C ILE A 498 -17.68 -0.22 16.74
N ASP A 499 -18.65 0.01 17.62
CA ASP A 499 -18.45 0.71 18.90
C ASP A 499 -17.94 -0.20 20.03
N ALA A 500 -17.92 -1.51 19.84
CA ALA A 500 -17.43 -2.51 20.78
C ALA A 500 -16.03 -3.04 20.39
#